data_54ae1b915b306eede9a81d0e54a905b8
#
_entry.id   54ae1b915b306eede9a81d0e54a905b8
#
_cell.length_a   1.000
_cell.length_b   1.000
_cell.length_c   1.000
_cell.angle_alpha   90.00
_cell.angle_beta   90.00
_cell.angle_gamma   90.00
#
_symmetry.space_group_name_H-M   'P 1'
#
loop_
_entity.id
_entity.type
_entity.pdbx_description
1 polymer ?
#
loop_
_entity_poly.entity_id
_entity_poly.type
_entity_poly.pdbx_seq_one_letter_code
_entity_poly.pdbx_strand_id
1 'polypeptide(L)'
;MGIFTSRKQRTESLNCSERRLTEHLEAVRSQLPPRFEVLGELLARGESTTDACSVVGRELARMGVDLGEALGRLGSTYQLVVGTEPTLEDVQELSVSWGEETLGYLHQLSCVDPLTGLASLAHLRARLGEVYQRAEQGEGTAKDQFALVVVDLPLLTNSHSDRLNGSLRLARVADSAQTVLPGGH
;
A
#
# COMPACT_ATOMS: atom_id res chain seq x y z
N MET A 1 -9.52 -66.05 -5.11
CA MET A 1 -8.55 -65.41 -4.24
C MET A 1 -7.78 -64.38 -5.04
N GLY A 2 -8.32 -63.17 -5.30
CA GLY A 2 -7.71 -62.24 -6.24
C GLY A 2 -8.22 -60.78 -6.21
N ILE A 3 -9.05 -60.39 -5.21
CA ILE A 3 -9.71 -59.08 -5.21
C ILE A 3 -9.05 -58.09 -4.21
N PHE A 4 -8.24 -58.54 -3.28
CA PHE A 4 -7.66 -57.72 -2.22
C PHE A 4 -6.36 -56.99 -2.59
N THR A 5 -5.65 -57.44 -3.62
CA THR A 5 -4.36 -56.81 -4.05
C THR A 5 -4.55 -55.52 -4.86
N SER A 6 -5.64 -55.40 -5.59
CA SER A 6 -5.89 -54.23 -6.46
C SER A 6 -6.22 -52.94 -5.70
N ARG A 7 -6.83 -53.05 -4.51
CA ARG A 7 -7.24 -51.88 -3.72
C ARG A 7 -6.07 -51.25 -2.98
N LYS A 8 -5.11 -52.05 -2.54
CA LYS A 8 -3.90 -51.55 -1.83
C LYS A 8 -2.94 -50.85 -2.77
N GLN A 9 -2.77 -51.37 -3.99
CA GLN A 9 -1.94 -50.71 -5.01
C GLN A 9 -2.51 -49.35 -5.48
N ARG A 10 -3.85 -49.21 -5.52
CA ARG A 10 -4.51 -47.98 -5.92
C ARG A 10 -4.40 -46.90 -4.87
N THR A 11 -4.42 -47.25 -3.58
CA THR A 11 -4.20 -46.28 -2.44
C THR A 11 -2.74 -45.88 -2.33
N GLU A 12 -1.79 -46.73 -2.60
CA GLU A 12 -0.35 -46.44 -2.58
C GLU A 12 0.04 -45.55 -3.76
N SER A 13 -0.56 -45.72 -4.94
CA SER A 13 -0.30 -44.84 -6.10
C SER A 13 -0.90 -43.46 -5.94
N LEU A 14 -2.07 -43.32 -5.31
CA LEU A 14 -2.67 -42.01 -4.98
C LEU A 14 -1.80 -41.27 -3.95
N ASN A 15 -1.36 -41.94 -2.92
CA ASN A 15 -0.52 -41.34 -1.88
C ASN A 15 0.87 -40.95 -2.40
N CYS A 16 1.41 -41.63 -3.39
CA CYS A 16 2.67 -41.29 -4.07
C CYS A 16 2.50 -40.05 -5.00
N SER A 17 1.34 -39.94 -5.67
CA SER A 17 1.04 -38.80 -6.52
C SER A 17 0.81 -37.53 -5.69
N GLU A 18 0.09 -37.65 -4.57
CA GLU A 18 -0.12 -36.51 -3.63
C GLU A 18 1.19 -36.04 -3.01
N ARG A 19 2.08 -36.96 -2.62
CA ARG A 19 3.41 -36.58 -2.11
C ARG A 19 4.27 -35.85 -3.15
N ARG A 20 4.27 -36.32 -4.39
CA ARG A 20 5.02 -35.61 -5.46
C ARG A 20 4.46 -34.24 -5.76
N LEU A 21 3.14 -34.07 -5.66
CA LEU A 21 2.48 -32.78 -5.84
C LEU A 21 2.85 -31.82 -4.71
N THR A 22 2.84 -32.28 -3.45
CA THR A 22 3.23 -31.47 -2.30
C THR A 22 4.72 -31.12 -2.33
N GLU A 23 5.61 -32.05 -2.65
CA GLU A 23 7.04 -31.81 -2.81
C GLU A 23 7.32 -30.82 -3.96
N HIS A 24 6.57 -30.90 -5.06
CA HIS A 24 6.70 -29.96 -6.16
C HIS A 24 6.22 -28.56 -5.78
N LEU A 25 5.10 -28.44 -5.09
CA LEU A 25 4.56 -27.17 -4.59
C LEU A 25 5.51 -26.51 -3.56
N GLU A 26 6.09 -27.32 -2.66
CA GLU A 26 7.09 -26.81 -1.71
C GLU A 26 8.38 -26.34 -2.41
N ALA A 27 8.82 -27.07 -3.45
CA ALA A 27 9.96 -26.68 -4.27
C ALA A 27 9.72 -25.37 -5.03
N VAL A 28 8.54 -25.19 -5.61
CA VAL A 28 8.14 -23.94 -6.27
C VAL A 28 8.06 -22.82 -5.24
N ARG A 29 7.43 -23.06 -4.09
CA ARG A 29 7.30 -22.06 -3.00
C ARG A 29 8.67 -21.56 -2.51
N SER A 30 9.67 -22.44 -2.42
CA SER A 30 11.03 -22.07 -2.01
C SER A 30 11.78 -21.20 -3.04
N GLN A 31 11.34 -21.19 -4.28
CA GLN A 31 11.91 -20.40 -5.39
C GLN A 31 11.16 -19.08 -5.62
N LEU A 32 9.99 -18.89 -4.99
CA LEU A 32 9.23 -17.66 -5.12
C LEU A 32 10.00 -16.48 -4.52
N PRO A 33 9.92 -15.30 -5.15
CA PRO A 33 10.45 -14.08 -4.54
C PRO A 33 9.79 -13.82 -3.17
N PRO A 34 10.53 -13.26 -2.21
CA PRO A 34 9.98 -12.93 -0.89
C PRO A 34 8.73 -12.03 -1.01
N ARG A 35 7.71 -12.34 -0.23
CA ARG A 35 6.39 -11.67 -0.21
C ARG A 35 5.43 -12.05 -1.34
N PHE A 36 5.83 -12.93 -2.25
CA PHE A 36 4.97 -13.41 -3.33
C PHE A 36 4.37 -14.80 -3.06
N GLU A 37 4.56 -15.35 -1.87
CA GLU A 37 4.11 -16.71 -1.52
C GLU A 37 2.58 -16.85 -1.65
N VAL A 38 1.82 -15.89 -1.11
CA VAL A 38 0.34 -15.90 -1.18
C VAL A 38 -0.14 -15.73 -2.62
N LEU A 39 0.49 -14.82 -3.36
CA LEU A 39 0.17 -14.60 -4.78
C LEU A 39 0.45 -15.88 -5.60
N GLY A 40 1.57 -16.55 -5.36
CA GLY A 40 1.88 -17.82 -5.99
C GLY A 40 0.87 -18.93 -5.68
N GLU A 41 0.35 -19.00 -4.45
CA GLU A 41 -0.70 -19.93 -4.06
C GLU A 41 -2.02 -19.64 -4.77
N LEU A 42 -2.43 -18.39 -4.90
CA LEU A 42 -3.64 -17.98 -5.63
C LEU A 42 -3.52 -18.30 -7.13
N LEU A 43 -2.36 -17.99 -7.73
CA LEU A 43 -2.07 -18.36 -9.12
C LEU A 43 -2.17 -19.87 -9.36
N ALA A 44 -1.59 -20.67 -8.47
CA ALA A 44 -1.64 -22.12 -8.58
C ALA A 44 -3.07 -22.70 -8.49
N ARG A 45 -3.98 -21.99 -7.81
CA ARG A 45 -5.40 -22.36 -7.70
C ARG A 45 -6.26 -21.77 -8.82
N GLY A 46 -5.71 -20.87 -9.65
CA GLY A 46 -6.50 -20.14 -10.65
C GLY A 46 -7.49 -19.15 -10.03
N GLU A 47 -7.20 -18.66 -8.83
CA GLU A 47 -8.00 -17.65 -8.12
C GLU A 47 -7.56 -16.22 -8.53
N SER A 48 -8.38 -15.21 -8.21
CA SER A 48 -8.03 -13.81 -8.47
C SER A 48 -6.82 -13.38 -7.64
N THR A 49 -5.88 -12.70 -8.27
CA THR A 49 -4.62 -12.23 -7.70
C THR A 49 -4.58 -10.74 -7.43
N THR A 50 -5.59 -10.00 -7.86
CA THR A 50 -5.65 -8.53 -7.83
C THR A 50 -5.45 -7.98 -6.42
N ASP A 51 -6.19 -8.48 -5.42
CA ASP A 51 -6.05 -8.05 -4.03
C ASP A 51 -4.66 -8.38 -3.45
N ALA A 52 -4.10 -9.53 -3.82
CA ALA A 52 -2.76 -9.92 -3.39
C ALA A 52 -1.69 -9.01 -4.02
N CYS A 53 -1.84 -8.62 -5.28
CA CYS A 53 -0.97 -7.65 -5.95
C CYS A 53 -1.00 -6.29 -5.25
N SER A 54 -2.18 -5.84 -4.81
CA SER A 54 -2.34 -4.61 -4.03
C SER A 54 -1.56 -4.66 -2.71
N VAL A 55 -1.69 -5.74 -1.96
CA VAL A 55 -0.97 -5.93 -0.69
C VAL A 55 0.54 -5.97 -0.91
N VAL A 56 1.00 -6.77 -1.88
CA VAL A 56 2.42 -6.91 -2.21
C VAL A 56 3.01 -5.59 -2.66
N GLY A 57 2.31 -4.81 -3.50
CA GLY A 57 2.75 -3.50 -3.96
C GLY A 57 3.03 -2.55 -2.78
N ARG A 58 2.10 -2.43 -1.84
CA ARG A 58 2.28 -1.61 -0.63
C ARG A 58 3.44 -2.10 0.25
N GLU A 59 3.55 -3.42 0.47
CA GLU A 59 4.64 -3.95 1.28
C GLU A 59 6.02 -3.70 0.68
N LEU A 60 6.17 -3.89 -0.63
CA LEU A 60 7.43 -3.65 -1.33
C LEU A 60 7.82 -2.16 -1.30
N ALA A 61 6.85 -1.25 -1.46
CA ALA A 61 7.07 0.18 -1.30
C ALA A 61 7.60 0.54 0.10
N ARG A 62 6.99 0.00 1.16
CA ARG A 62 7.44 0.20 2.55
C ARG A 62 8.86 -0.32 2.80
N MET A 63 9.24 -1.39 2.11
CA MET A 63 10.59 -1.96 2.19
C MET A 63 11.61 -1.18 1.35
N GLY A 64 11.20 -0.18 0.58
CA GLY A 64 12.07 0.60 -0.30
C GLY A 64 12.51 -0.14 -1.56
N VAL A 65 11.80 -1.20 -1.95
CA VAL A 65 12.02 -1.90 -3.21
C VAL A 65 11.52 -1.04 -4.36
N ASP A 66 12.32 -0.82 -5.38
CA ASP A 66 11.91 -0.03 -6.54
C ASP A 66 10.82 -0.74 -7.37
N LEU A 67 10.04 0.05 -8.13
CA LEU A 67 8.91 -0.47 -8.90
C LEU A 67 9.36 -1.47 -9.97
N GLY A 68 10.50 -1.23 -10.62
CA GLY A 68 11.02 -2.12 -11.66
C GLY A 68 11.38 -3.49 -11.10
N GLU A 69 12.01 -3.53 -9.92
CA GLU A 69 12.30 -4.77 -9.20
C GLU A 69 11.00 -5.47 -8.74
N ALA A 70 10.03 -4.71 -8.24
CA ALA A 70 8.72 -5.26 -7.83
C ALA A 70 8.01 -5.94 -9.01
N LEU A 71 7.99 -5.31 -10.18
CA LEU A 71 7.41 -5.87 -11.41
C LEU A 71 8.21 -7.07 -11.92
N GLY A 72 9.54 -7.04 -11.83
CA GLY A 72 10.38 -8.18 -12.16
C GLY A 72 10.10 -9.41 -11.30
N ARG A 73 9.87 -9.21 -10.00
CA ARG A 73 9.48 -10.27 -9.07
C ARG A 73 8.07 -10.81 -9.38
N LEU A 74 7.12 -9.95 -9.76
CA LEU A 74 5.80 -10.36 -10.22
C LEU A 74 5.92 -11.26 -11.47
N GLY A 75 6.66 -10.81 -12.48
CA GLY A 75 6.90 -11.58 -13.70
C GLY A 75 7.53 -12.95 -13.42
N SER A 76 8.55 -12.99 -12.55
CA SER A 76 9.20 -14.24 -12.13
C SER A 76 8.22 -15.19 -11.44
N THR A 77 7.33 -14.68 -10.61
CA THR A 77 6.30 -15.47 -9.92
C THR A 77 5.34 -16.10 -10.93
N TYR A 78 4.85 -15.32 -11.90
CA TYR A 78 3.98 -15.83 -12.96
C TYR A 78 4.67 -16.91 -13.80
N GLN A 79 5.91 -16.69 -14.20
CA GLN A 79 6.68 -17.65 -14.97
C GLN A 79 6.92 -18.95 -14.20
N LEU A 80 7.22 -18.88 -12.90
CA LEU A 80 7.47 -20.06 -12.07
C LEU A 80 6.20 -20.89 -11.81
N VAL A 81 5.04 -20.23 -11.64
CA VAL A 81 3.81 -20.93 -11.20
C VAL A 81 2.96 -21.36 -12.38
N VAL A 82 2.72 -20.47 -13.35
CA VAL A 82 1.79 -20.71 -14.47
C VAL A 82 2.44 -20.68 -15.83
N GLY A 83 3.72 -20.25 -15.94
CA GLY A 83 4.46 -20.21 -17.20
C GLY A 83 3.98 -19.13 -18.17
N THR A 84 3.31 -18.09 -17.69
CA THR A 84 2.79 -16.98 -18.50
C THR A 84 3.30 -15.63 -18.00
N GLU A 85 3.06 -14.57 -18.76
CA GLU A 85 3.26 -13.21 -18.30
C GLU A 85 2.14 -12.77 -17.34
N PRO A 86 2.40 -11.80 -16.44
CA PRO A 86 1.37 -11.22 -15.58
C PRO A 86 0.25 -10.57 -16.40
N THR A 87 -0.96 -10.59 -15.84
CA THR A 87 -2.08 -9.87 -16.45
C THR A 87 -1.86 -8.36 -16.35
N LEU A 88 -2.43 -7.60 -17.28
CA LEU A 88 -2.36 -6.14 -17.21
C LEU A 88 -3.01 -5.61 -15.92
N GLU A 89 -4.07 -6.24 -15.45
CA GLU A 89 -4.78 -5.89 -14.22
C GLU A 89 -3.87 -6.03 -13.00
N ASP A 90 -3.15 -7.13 -12.86
CA ASP A 90 -2.21 -7.35 -11.75
C ASP A 90 -1.02 -6.41 -11.77
N VAL A 91 -0.49 -6.12 -12.97
CA VAL A 91 0.57 -5.12 -13.16
C VAL A 91 0.10 -3.73 -12.74
N GLN A 92 -1.12 -3.35 -13.13
CA GLN A 92 -1.73 -2.07 -12.77
C GLN A 92 -1.96 -1.97 -11.27
N GLU A 93 -2.57 -2.99 -10.65
CA GLU A 93 -2.89 -2.98 -9.23
C GLU A 93 -1.64 -2.90 -8.36
N LEU A 94 -0.61 -3.71 -8.67
CA LEU A 94 0.66 -3.64 -7.97
C LEU A 94 1.30 -2.26 -8.11
N SER A 95 1.33 -1.71 -9.33
CA SER A 95 1.95 -0.41 -9.61
C SER A 95 1.24 0.74 -8.91
N VAL A 96 -0.10 0.75 -8.95
CA VAL A 96 -0.92 1.78 -8.30
C VAL A 96 -0.72 1.73 -6.79
N SER A 97 -0.84 0.56 -6.19
CA SER A 97 -0.69 0.38 -4.74
C SER A 97 0.72 0.72 -4.24
N TRP A 98 1.75 0.37 -5.03
CA TRP A 98 3.14 0.77 -4.75
C TRP A 98 3.31 2.29 -4.82
N GLY A 99 2.74 2.93 -5.85
CA GLY A 99 2.81 4.37 -6.05
C GLY A 99 2.08 5.15 -4.95
N GLU A 100 0.88 4.72 -4.57
CA GLU A 100 0.10 5.34 -3.49
C GLU A 100 0.84 5.28 -2.15
N GLU A 101 1.43 4.13 -1.81
CA GLU A 101 2.20 3.98 -0.57
C GLU A 101 3.45 4.85 -0.56
N THR A 102 4.19 4.89 -1.68
CA THR A 102 5.39 5.72 -1.83
C THR A 102 5.05 7.21 -1.71
N LEU A 103 4.00 7.67 -2.40
CA LEU A 103 3.54 9.04 -2.31
C LEU A 103 3.06 9.39 -0.90
N GLY A 104 2.34 8.48 -0.25
CA GLY A 104 1.92 8.64 1.14
C GLY A 104 3.10 8.82 2.10
N TYR A 105 4.17 8.04 1.91
CA TYR A 105 5.40 8.18 2.68
C TYR A 105 6.10 9.53 2.43
N LEU A 106 6.22 9.94 1.16
CA LEU A 106 6.82 11.23 0.81
C LEU A 106 6.01 12.41 1.39
N HIS A 107 4.68 12.33 1.39
CA HIS A 107 3.81 13.33 2.02
C HIS A 107 4.03 13.40 3.53
N GLN A 108 4.29 12.28 4.20
CA GLN A 108 4.58 12.28 5.63
C GLN A 108 5.94 12.90 5.98
N LEU A 109 6.91 12.81 5.08
CA LEU A 109 8.22 13.44 5.24
C LEU A 109 8.20 14.94 4.90
N SER A 110 7.23 15.40 4.14
CA SER A 110 7.11 16.81 3.75
C SER A 110 6.53 17.63 4.89
N CYS A 111 7.19 18.73 5.21
CA CYS A 111 6.64 19.74 6.12
C CYS A 111 5.49 20.55 5.49
N VAL A 112 5.35 20.47 4.17
CA VAL A 112 4.37 21.22 3.37
C VAL A 112 3.57 20.25 2.50
N ASP A 113 2.26 20.39 2.53
CA ASP A 113 1.37 19.66 1.62
C ASP A 113 1.53 20.20 0.18
N PRO A 114 1.91 19.38 -0.79
CA PRO A 114 2.25 19.84 -2.14
C PRO A 114 1.06 20.38 -2.93
N LEU A 115 -0.17 20.03 -2.54
CA LEU A 115 -1.39 20.47 -3.21
C LEU A 115 -1.85 21.85 -2.70
N THR A 116 -1.76 22.04 -1.40
CA THR A 116 -2.30 23.23 -0.73
C THR A 116 -1.23 24.26 -0.39
N GLY A 117 0.04 23.88 -0.39
CA GLY A 117 1.14 24.72 0.10
C GLY A 117 1.08 25.00 1.61
N LEU A 118 0.15 24.39 2.34
CA LEU A 118 0.03 24.52 3.78
C LEU A 118 0.93 23.53 4.50
N ALA A 119 1.23 23.82 5.76
CA ALA A 119 1.96 22.90 6.61
C ALA A 119 1.25 21.54 6.74
N SER A 120 2.01 20.46 6.66
CA SER A 120 1.47 19.11 6.86
C SER A 120 0.99 18.91 8.30
N LEU A 121 0.09 17.93 8.50
CA LEU A 121 -0.39 17.58 9.85
C LEU A 121 0.76 17.21 10.80
N ALA A 122 1.80 16.57 10.28
CA ALA A 122 3.00 16.22 11.06
C ALA A 122 3.72 17.49 11.53
N HIS A 123 3.89 18.46 10.65
CA HIS A 123 4.49 19.76 10.99
C HIS A 123 3.63 20.53 11.99
N LEU A 124 2.30 20.58 11.78
CA LEU A 124 1.38 21.22 12.73
C LEU A 124 1.49 20.61 14.14
N ARG A 125 1.56 19.29 14.26
CA ARG A 125 1.73 18.62 15.56
C ARG A 125 3.05 18.97 16.23
N ALA A 126 4.14 19.03 15.47
CA ALA A 126 5.44 19.43 15.97
C ALA A 126 5.41 20.88 16.50
N ARG A 127 4.84 21.82 15.72
CA ARG A 127 4.70 23.22 16.12
C ARG A 127 3.81 23.41 17.34
N LEU A 128 2.71 22.69 17.44
CA LEU A 128 1.87 22.70 18.65
C LEU A 128 2.65 22.19 19.87
N GLY A 129 3.44 21.12 19.72
CA GLY A 129 4.31 20.62 20.77
C GLY A 129 5.29 21.69 21.29
N GLU A 130 5.94 22.40 20.37
CA GLU A 130 6.85 23.49 20.71
C GLU A 130 6.13 24.63 21.47
N VAL A 131 4.93 25.00 21.03
CA VAL A 131 4.12 26.05 21.70
C VAL A 131 3.80 25.65 23.14
N TYR A 132 3.36 24.41 23.36
CA TYR A 132 3.07 23.92 24.70
C TYR A 132 4.31 23.81 25.59
N GLN A 133 5.43 23.35 25.03
CA GLN A 133 6.71 23.30 25.78
C GLN A 133 7.19 24.68 26.23
N ARG A 134 7.08 25.71 25.36
CA ARG A 134 7.42 27.11 25.73
C ARG A 134 6.51 27.65 26.83
N ALA A 135 5.21 27.35 26.75
CA ALA A 135 4.26 27.74 27.78
C ALA A 135 4.58 27.09 29.14
N GLU A 136 5.01 25.83 29.16
CA GLU A 136 5.46 25.14 30.37
C GLU A 136 6.76 25.73 30.95
N GLN A 137 7.62 26.32 30.10
CA GLN A 137 8.85 27.00 30.50
C GLN A 137 8.60 28.41 31.01
N GLY A 138 7.34 28.88 31.01
CA GLY A 138 6.95 30.18 31.54
C GLY A 138 7.09 31.34 30.53
N GLU A 139 7.27 31.04 29.25
CA GLU A 139 7.37 32.05 28.17
C GLU A 139 6.00 32.57 27.69
N GLY A 140 5.02 32.69 28.59
CA GLY A 140 3.66 33.15 28.30
C GLY A 140 2.64 31.99 28.23
N THR A 141 1.38 32.33 27.96
CA THR A 141 0.35 31.31 27.77
C THR A 141 0.05 31.09 26.30
N ALA A 142 -0.08 29.82 25.88
CA ALA A 142 -0.40 29.47 24.50
C ALA A 142 -1.70 30.19 24.02
N LYS A 143 -2.66 30.37 24.92
CA LYS A 143 -3.96 31.01 24.63
C LYS A 143 -3.85 32.49 24.23
N ASP A 144 -2.84 33.20 24.70
CA ASP A 144 -2.69 34.63 24.45
C ASP A 144 -1.91 34.90 23.15
N GLN A 145 -1.17 33.90 22.68
CA GLN A 145 -0.27 34.03 21.54
C GLN A 145 -0.77 33.34 20.27
N PHE A 146 -1.60 32.33 20.41
CA PHE A 146 -2.00 31.48 19.29
C PHE A 146 -3.51 31.23 19.25
N ALA A 147 -4.06 31.17 18.04
CA ALA A 147 -5.41 30.73 17.77
C ALA A 147 -5.40 29.61 16.73
N LEU A 148 -6.21 28.60 16.94
CA LEU A 148 -6.45 27.54 15.96
C LEU A 148 -7.78 27.82 15.25
N VAL A 149 -7.73 28.03 13.94
CA VAL A 149 -8.90 28.16 13.09
C VAL A 149 -9.09 26.86 12.32
N VAL A 150 -10.23 26.23 12.47
CA VAL A 150 -10.59 25.00 11.74
C VAL A 150 -11.63 25.35 10.70
N VAL A 151 -11.33 25.04 9.44
CA VAL A 151 -12.26 25.20 8.31
C VAL A 151 -12.70 23.83 7.87
N ASP A 152 -13.97 23.49 8.08
CA ASP A 152 -14.55 22.23 7.60
C ASP A 152 -15.15 22.42 6.21
N LEU A 153 -14.72 21.56 5.28
CA LEU A 153 -15.21 21.58 3.91
C LEU A 153 -16.01 20.30 3.65
N PRO A 154 -17.29 20.39 3.28
CA PRO A 154 -18.04 19.23 2.88
C PRO A 154 -17.46 18.65 1.59
N LEU A 155 -16.66 17.60 1.72
CA LEU A 155 -16.08 16.89 0.59
C LEU A 155 -17.06 15.76 0.19
N LEU A 156 -17.60 15.83 -1.02
CA LEU A 156 -18.40 14.75 -1.62
C LEU A 156 -17.43 13.66 -2.07
N THR A 157 -17.47 12.48 -1.43
CA THR A 157 -16.46 11.43 -1.59
C THR A 157 -16.97 10.19 -2.33
N ASN A 158 -17.99 10.29 -3.16
CA ASN A 158 -18.67 9.13 -3.74
C ASN A 158 -18.12 8.65 -5.08
N SER A 159 -17.18 9.37 -5.73
CA SER A 159 -16.56 8.95 -6.99
C SER A 159 -15.12 9.45 -7.13
N HIS A 160 -14.35 8.90 -8.10
CA HIS A 160 -13.00 9.38 -8.40
C HIS A 160 -12.98 10.85 -8.86
N SER A 161 -13.98 11.27 -9.64
CA SER A 161 -14.13 12.66 -10.06
C SER A 161 -14.41 13.59 -8.87
N ASP A 162 -15.12 13.11 -7.84
CA ASP A 162 -15.41 13.88 -6.63
C ASP A 162 -14.16 14.07 -5.76
N ARG A 163 -13.26 13.09 -5.72
CA ARG A 163 -11.98 13.22 -5.01
C ARG A 163 -11.11 14.31 -5.64
N LEU A 164 -10.98 14.33 -6.96
CA LEU A 164 -10.22 15.36 -7.66
C LEU A 164 -10.81 16.75 -7.44
N ASN A 165 -12.14 16.89 -7.57
CA ASN A 165 -12.84 18.14 -7.30
C ASN A 165 -12.70 18.59 -5.83
N GLY A 166 -12.74 17.63 -4.89
CA GLY A 166 -12.49 17.90 -3.48
C GLY A 166 -11.09 18.46 -3.24
N SER A 167 -10.08 17.84 -3.85
CA SER A 167 -8.69 18.27 -3.77
C SER A 167 -8.48 19.67 -4.34
N LEU A 168 -9.08 19.99 -5.50
CA LEU A 168 -9.01 21.33 -6.09
C LEU A 168 -9.73 22.39 -5.25
N ARG A 169 -10.84 22.03 -4.60
CA ARG A 169 -11.52 22.94 -3.65
C ARG A 169 -10.64 23.21 -2.45
N LEU A 170 -10.00 22.18 -1.89
CA LEU A 170 -9.09 22.34 -0.77
C LEU A 170 -7.92 23.27 -1.11
N ALA A 171 -7.32 23.11 -2.29
CA ALA A 171 -6.25 23.97 -2.77
C ALA A 171 -6.69 25.44 -2.87
N ARG A 172 -7.90 25.72 -3.40
CA ARG A 172 -8.45 27.08 -3.48
C ARG A 172 -8.70 27.72 -2.12
N VAL A 173 -9.21 26.93 -1.17
CA VAL A 173 -9.43 27.45 0.21
C VAL A 173 -8.09 27.72 0.89
N ALA A 174 -7.10 26.87 0.68
CA ALA A 174 -5.74 27.08 1.17
C ALA A 174 -5.11 28.37 0.63
N ASP A 175 -5.21 28.62 -0.66
CA ASP A 175 -4.75 29.86 -1.31
C ASP A 175 -5.45 31.08 -0.73
N SER A 176 -6.76 31.03 -0.54
CA SER A 176 -7.53 32.09 0.11
C SER A 176 -7.09 32.32 1.56
N ALA A 177 -6.85 31.27 2.32
CA ALA A 177 -6.39 31.35 3.70
C ALA A 177 -5.00 31.98 3.80
N GLN A 178 -4.06 31.64 2.92
CA GLN A 178 -2.73 32.21 2.84
C GLN A 178 -2.78 33.70 2.48
N THR A 179 -3.73 34.10 1.65
CA THR A 179 -3.91 35.49 1.27
C THR A 179 -4.42 36.39 2.45
N VAL A 180 -5.32 35.82 3.26
CA VAL A 180 -5.94 36.51 4.41
C VAL A 180 -5.06 36.48 5.65
N LEU A 181 -4.25 35.45 5.82
CA LEU A 181 -3.36 35.24 6.98
C LEU A 181 -1.88 35.20 6.53
N PRO A 182 -1.32 36.32 6.04
CA PRO A 182 0.07 36.34 5.62
C PRO A 182 0.99 36.20 6.84
N GLY A 183 1.81 35.14 6.85
CA GLY A 183 2.83 34.90 7.90
C GLY A 183 2.64 33.66 8.74
N GLY A 184 1.71 32.77 8.42
CA GLY A 184 1.57 31.43 9.03
C GLY A 184 2.49 30.40 8.39
N HIS A 185 3.82 30.53 8.55
CA HIS A 185 4.79 29.50 8.20
C HIS A 185 5.33 28.82 9.46
#